data_6cf32477a628a8b5fba84eb1ee3b9d37
#
_entry.id   6cf32477a628a8b5fba84eb1ee3b9d37
#
_cell.length_a   1.000
_cell.length_b   1.000
_cell.length_c   1.000
_cell.angle_alpha   90.00
_cell.angle_beta   90.00
_cell.angle_gamma   90.00
#
_symmetry.space_group_name_H-M   'P 1'
#
loop_
_entity.id
_entity.type
_entity.pdbx_description
1 polymer ?
#
loop_
_entity_poly.entity_id
_entity_poly.type
_entity_poly.pdbx_seq_one_letter_code
_entity_poly.pdbx_strand_id
1 'polypeptide(L)'
;MAYHFDTVKLEKGMYNHMGCTFSQVLEEQDPSEQYKGTAIEGLDAFQRQLKRFDIKGKGAGSDAVEKFFATSQSAVLFPEYIARAVKVGMEEANILPDITATETRIDGMDYRSITSVPEDEKQLKRVAEGAAIPSTTVKTQDSLVTLHKRGRMLVASYEAIRFQKLDLFSVTLRQIGAQIGRMHLEDAIDVILNGDGNNNPAKTTTTAGEDELSYDDLLEFWNGFEPYQLNTILAGSDMMLKLLSLSQMQDAAAGLTFHGTGKLITPMGAKVLRTSAVPEGRLIGLDRNYALELVKAGDVNVEYDKLIDRQLERAAITTISGYAKIFPDASQVLALK
;
A
#
# COMPACT_ATOMS: atom_id res chain seq x y z
N MET A 1 -4.24 -42.17 -0.52
CA MET A 1 -3.42 -41.68 -1.64
C MET A 1 -2.54 -40.59 -1.08
N ALA A 2 -1.23 -40.65 -1.34
CA ALA A 2 -0.34 -39.52 -1.01
C ALA A 2 -0.63 -38.41 -2.02
N TYR A 3 -0.84 -37.20 -1.54
CA TYR A 3 -1.00 -36.03 -2.38
C TYR A 3 0.37 -35.58 -2.89
N HIS A 4 0.43 -34.88 -4.02
CA HIS A 4 1.67 -34.37 -4.59
C HIS A 4 2.44 -33.44 -3.62
N PHE A 5 1.74 -32.59 -2.86
CA PHE A 5 2.35 -31.67 -1.90
C PHE A 5 3.16 -32.38 -0.78
N ASP A 6 2.89 -33.67 -0.50
CA ASP A 6 3.64 -34.46 0.50
C ASP A 6 5.07 -34.77 0.04
N THR A 7 5.33 -34.72 -1.26
CA THR A 7 6.63 -35.06 -1.87
C THR A 7 7.51 -33.85 -2.15
N VAL A 8 6.97 -32.64 -2.06
CA VAL A 8 7.70 -31.38 -2.33
C VAL A 8 8.84 -31.23 -1.32
N LYS A 9 10.07 -31.02 -1.81
CA LYS A 9 11.22 -30.72 -0.96
C LYS A 9 11.31 -29.23 -0.72
N LEU A 10 11.25 -28.85 0.56
CA LEU A 10 11.39 -27.47 0.98
C LEU A 10 12.85 -27.15 1.28
N GLU A 11 13.41 -26.20 0.57
CA GLU A 11 14.79 -25.77 0.71
C GLU A 11 14.89 -24.24 0.82
N LYS A 12 15.85 -23.73 1.60
CA LYS A 12 16.09 -22.28 1.74
C LYS A 12 16.41 -21.60 0.40
N GLY A 13 16.98 -22.35 -0.55
CA GLY A 13 17.27 -21.86 -1.89
C GLY A 13 16.06 -21.35 -2.67
N MET A 14 14.84 -21.80 -2.30
CA MET A 14 13.59 -21.35 -2.93
C MET A 14 13.31 -19.83 -2.74
N TYR A 15 13.91 -19.20 -1.73
CA TYR A 15 13.84 -17.74 -1.53
C TYR A 15 14.76 -16.93 -2.45
N ASN A 16 15.72 -17.58 -3.11
CA ASN A 16 16.74 -16.91 -3.93
C ASN A 16 16.39 -16.89 -5.42
N HIS A 17 15.17 -17.28 -5.81
CA HIS A 17 14.73 -17.20 -7.19
C HIS A 17 14.48 -15.72 -7.57
N MET A 18 15.24 -15.22 -8.55
CA MET A 18 15.08 -13.85 -9.05
C MET A 18 13.66 -13.63 -9.61
N GLY A 19 13.00 -12.55 -9.18
CA GLY A 19 11.69 -12.15 -9.69
C GLY A 19 10.50 -12.98 -9.18
N CYS A 20 10.71 -14.02 -8.35
CA CYS A 20 9.65 -14.87 -7.82
C CYS A 20 9.62 -14.87 -6.31
N THR A 21 8.44 -14.83 -5.72
CA THR A 21 8.24 -15.03 -4.29
C THR A 21 8.30 -16.52 -3.95
N PHE A 22 8.62 -16.85 -2.69
CA PHE A 22 8.60 -18.24 -2.21
C PHE A 22 7.25 -18.93 -2.49
N SER A 23 6.15 -18.21 -2.32
CA SER A 23 4.81 -18.72 -2.64
C SER A 23 4.64 -19.06 -4.11
N GLN A 24 5.17 -18.24 -5.03
CA GLN A 24 5.12 -18.53 -6.47
C GLN A 24 5.94 -19.76 -6.82
N VAL A 25 7.16 -19.89 -6.28
CA VAL A 25 7.99 -21.07 -6.48
C VAL A 25 7.31 -22.34 -5.96
N LEU A 26 6.62 -22.25 -4.80
CA LEU A 26 5.84 -23.39 -4.29
C LEU A 26 4.66 -23.72 -5.19
N GLU A 27 3.96 -22.72 -5.71
CA GLU A 27 2.80 -22.91 -6.57
C GLU A 27 3.19 -23.48 -7.94
N GLU A 28 4.39 -23.16 -8.45
CA GLU A 28 4.96 -23.82 -9.65
C GLU A 28 5.25 -25.28 -9.42
N GLN A 29 5.78 -25.65 -8.24
CA GLN A 29 6.08 -27.06 -7.90
C GLN A 29 4.83 -27.86 -7.54
N ASP A 30 3.82 -27.22 -6.96
CA ASP A 30 2.58 -27.85 -6.50
C ASP A 30 1.38 -26.98 -6.89
N PRO A 31 0.95 -27.00 -8.18
CA PRO A 31 -0.11 -26.13 -8.69
C PRO A 31 -1.46 -26.40 -8.03
N SER A 32 -2.13 -25.34 -7.57
CA SER A 32 -3.44 -25.39 -6.91
C SER A 32 -4.54 -25.95 -7.82
N GLU A 33 -4.38 -25.85 -9.13
CA GLU A 33 -5.34 -26.36 -10.11
C GLU A 33 -5.53 -27.89 -10.03
N GLN A 34 -4.51 -28.63 -9.60
CA GLN A 34 -4.55 -30.09 -9.47
C GLN A 34 -5.49 -30.57 -8.35
N TYR A 35 -5.94 -29.65 -7.48
CA TYR A 35 -6.74 -29.97 -6.30
C TYR A 35 -8.20 -29.57 -6.43
N LYS A 36 -8.64 -29.13 -7.61
CA LYS A 36 -10.06 -28.84 -7.88
C LYS A 36 -10.91 -30.09 -7.66
N GLY A 37 -12.02 -29.95 -6.93
CA GLY A 37 -12.89 -31.08 -6.57
C GLY A 37 -12.40 -31.96 -5.42
N THR A 38 -11.30 -31.61 -4.75
CA THR A 38 -10.78 -32.35 -3.60
C THR A 38 -11.09 -31.63 -2.28
N ALA A 39 -10.90 -32.35 -1.14
CA ALA A 39 -11.10 -31.79 0.21
C ALA A 39 -10.08 -30.66 0.58
N ILE A 40 -9.11 -30.38 -0.27
CA ILE A 40 -8.08 -29.35 -0.10
C ILE A 40 -8.17 -28.28 -1.18
N GLU A 41 -9.26 -28.27 -1.96
CA GLU A 41 -9.57 -27.17 -2.86
C GLU A 41 -9.65 -25.83 -2.10
N GLY A 42 -9.12 -24.77 -2.68
CA GLY A 42 -9.06 -23.45 -2.05
C GLY A 42 -7.86 -23.21 -1.13
N LEU A 43 -7.05 -24.24 -0.84
CA LEU A 43 -5.76 -24.05 -0.19
C LEU A 43 -4.67 -23.77 -1.23
N ASP A 44 -3.88 -22.72 -1.02
CA ASP A 44 -2.68 -22.48 -1.81
C ASP A 44 -1.53 -23.45 -1.44
N ALA A 45 -0.46 -23.47 -2.22
CA ALA A 45 0.66 -24.39 -2.01
C ALA A 45 1.29 -24.24 -0.63
N PHE A 46 1.41 -23.01 -0.10
CA PHE A 46 1.93 -22.76 1.24
C PHE A 46 1.00 -23.33 2.33
N GLN A 47 -0.31 -23.13 2.21
CA GLN A 47 -1.30 -23.63 3.16
C GLN A 47 -1.33 -25.18 3.15
N ARG A 48 -1.13 -25.80 1.98
CA ARG A 48 -0.99 -27.27 1.89
C ARG A 48 0.25 -27.76 2.62
N GLN A 49 1.39 -27.04 2.52
CA GLN A 49 2.58 -27.38 3.30
C GLN A 49 2.37 -27.21 4.81
N LEU A 50 1.66 -26.16 5.26
CA LEU A 50 1.28 -26.05 6.67
C LEU A 50 0.45 -27.26 7.13
N LYS A 51 -0.49 -27.70 6.30
CA LYS A 51 -1.30 -28.87 6.57
C LYS A 51 -0.46 -30.17 6.62
N ARG A 52 0.53 -30.33 5.72
CA ARG A 52 1.47 -31.47 5.71
C ARG A 52 2.21 -31.58 7.04
N PHE A 53 2.67 -30.48 7.60
CA PHE A 53 3.39 -30.47 8.88
C PHE A 53 2.44 -30.31 10.08
N ASP A 54 1.12 -30.40 9.87
CA ASP A 54 0.07 -30.22 10.89
C ASP A 54 0.24 -28.91 11.68
N ILE A 55 0.62 -27.81 11.01
CA ILE A 55 0.81 -26.50 11.64
C ILE A 55 -0.51 -25.71 11.56
N LYS A 56 -1.10 -25.42 12.72
CA LYS A 56 -2.35 -24.66 12.85
C LYS A 56 -2.03 -23.24 13.27
N GLY A 57 -2.09 -22.30 12.31
CA GLY A 57 -1.72 -20.90 12.53
C GLY A 57 -2.81 -20.02 13.13
N LYS A 58 -4.08 -20.45 13.24
CA LYS A 58 -5.21 -19.61 13.63
C LYS A 58 -6.14 -20.30 14.63
N GLY A 59 -6.84 -19.49 15.46
CA GLY A 59 -7.90 -19.92 16.36
C GLY A 59 -7.41 -20.51 17.67
N ALA A 60 -8.36 -20.91 18.54
CA ALA A 60 -8.10 -21.41 19.89
C ALA A 60 -7.15 -22.63 19.93
N GLY A 61 -7.13 -23.43 18.85
CA GLY A 61 -6.24 -24.56 18.69
C GLY A 61 -4.94 -24.25 17.96
N SER A 62 -4.53 -22.96 17.84
CA SER A 62 -3.28 -22.60 17.18
C SER A 62 -2.07 -23.19 17.89
N ASP A 63 -1.10 -23.62 17.11
CA ASP A 63 0.15 -24.20 17.61
C ASP A 63 1.11 -23.14 18.15
N ALA A 64 2.15 -23.57 18.87
CA ALA A 64 3.27 -22.72 19.22
C ALA A 64 4.18 -22.49 18.01
N VAL A 65 4.89 -21.37 17.99
CA VAL A 65 5.85 -21.01 16.92
C VAL A 65 6.94 -22.10 16.78
N GLU A 66 7.32 -22.75 17.88
CA GLU A 66 8.28 -23.86 17.90
C GLU A 66 7.96 -24.96 16.89
N LYS A 67 6.68 -25.18 16.54
CA LYS A 67 6.27 -26.24 15.62
C LYS A 67 6.85 -26.09 14.22
N PHE A 68 7.14 -24.86 13.79
CA PHE A 68 7.86 -24.62 12.53
C PHE A 68 9.27 -25.19 12.55
N PHE A 69 9.89 -25.29 13.72
CA PHE A 69 11.28 -25.73 13.87
C PHE A 69 11.42 -27.21 14.23
N ALA A 70 10.31 -27.97 14.20
CA ALA A 70 10.32 -29.42 14.45
C ALA A 70 11.15 -30.19 13.42
N THR A 71 11.20 -29.73 12.18
CA THR A 71 12.01 -30.29 11.10
C THR A 71 12.72 -29.21 10.32
N SER A 72 13.82 -29.56 9.61
CA SER A 72 14.51 -28.61 8.75
C SER A 72 13.64 -28.12 7.59
N GLN A 73 12.72 -28.95 7.09
CA GLN A 73 11.79 -28.57 6.01
C GLN A 73 10.69 -27.64 6.51
N SER A 74 10.06 -27.91 7.66
CA SER A 74 9.04 -27.04 8.22
C SER A 74 9.61 -25.65 8.60
N ALA A 75 10.88 -25.59 9.00
CA ALA A 75 11.54 -24.32 9.32
C ALA A 75 11.66 -23.37 8.10
N VAL A 76 11.70 -23.92 6.88
CA VAL A 76 11.72 -23.11 5.65
C VAL A 76 10.42 -22.32 5.45
N LEU A 77 9.31 -22.77 6.02
CA LEU A 77 8.01 -22.09 5.90
C LEU A 77 7.89 -20.85 6.80
N PHE A 78 8.74 -20.72 7.82
CA PHE A 78 8.57 -19.67 8.84
C PHE A 78 8.75 -18.23 8.29
N PRO A 79 9.76 -17.91 7.47
CA PRO A 79 9.88 -16.58 6.88
C PRO A 79 8.67 -16.22 6.02
N GLU A 80 8.12 -17.15 5.26
CA GLU A 80 6.91 -16.93 4.45
C GLU A 80 5.68 -16.69 5.32
N TYR A 81 5.54 -17.40 6.44
CA TYR A 81 4.48 -17.16 7.42
C TYR A 81 4.55 -15.70 7.95
N ILE A 82 5.75 -15.23 8.28
CA ILE A 82 5.97 -13.85 8.71
C ILE A 82 5.60 -12.88 7.58
N ALA A 83 6.11 -13.09 6.37
CA ALA A 83 5.85 -12.23 5.22
C ALA A 83 4.35 -12.08 4.94
N ARG A 84 3.61 -13.17 4.96
CA ARG A 84 2.16 -13.17 4.74
C ARG A 84 1.40 -12.45 5.85
N ALA A 85 1.75 -12.66 7.11
CA ALA A 85 1.11 -11.98 8.23
C ALA A 85 1.36 -10.46 8.20
N VAL A 86 2.58 -10.04 7.86
CA VAL A 86 2.93 -8.63 7.66
C VAL A 86 2.17 -8.04 6.48
N LYS A 87 2.10 -8.74 5.35
CA LYS A 87 1.36 -8.30 4.16
C LYS A 87 -0.11 -8.08 4.45
N VAL A 88 -0.76 -8.99 5.18
CA VAL A 88 -2.15 -8.79 5.64
C VAL A 88 -2.28 -7.52 6.47
N GLY A 89 -1.36 -7.26 7.39
CA GLY A 89 -1.39 -6.03 8.19
C GLY A 89 -1.16 -4.76 7.35
N MET A 90 -0.30 -4.82 6.34
CA MET A 90 -0.12 -3.71 5.39
C MET A 90 -1.41 -3.45 4.61
N GLU A 91 -2.08 -4.51 4.13
CA GLU A 91 -3.32 -4.42 3.36
C GLU A 91 -4.49 -3.88 4.19
N GLU A 92 -4.62 -4.29 5.46
CA GLU A 92 -5.66 -3.80 6.38
C GLU A 92 -5.56 -2.28 6.64
N ALA A 93 -4.35 -1.72 6.63
CA ALA A 93 -4.10 -0.29 6.83
C ALA A 93 -3.91 0.49 5.51
N ASN A 94 -4.07 -0.16 4.37
CA ASN A 94 -3.67 0.36 3.08
C ASN A 94 -4.75 1.26 2.47
N ILE A 95 -4.48 2.55 2.43
CA ILE A 95 -5.27 3.53 1.67
C ILE A 95 -4.58 3.98 0.37
N LEU A 96 -3.41 3.41 0.06
CA LEU A 96 -2.67 3.73 -1.17
C LEU A 96 -3.48 3.51 -2.46
N PRO A 97 -4.30 2.43 -2.60
CA PRO A 97 -5.15 2.27 -3.77
C PRO A 97 -6.19 3.37 -3.98
N ASP A 98 -6.48 4.14 -2.94
CA ASP A 98 -7.40 5.28 -3.01
C ASP A 98 -6.69 6.59 -3.44
N ILE A 99 -5.35 6.60 -3.49
CA ILE A 99 -4.56 7.79 -3.80
C ILE A 99 -3.58 7.60 -4.96
N THR A 100 -3.30 6.36 -5.37
CA THR A 100 -2.41 6.05 -6.49
C THR A 100 -3.19 5.65 -7.73
N ALA A 101 -2.75 6.14 -8.89
CA ALA A 101 -3.31 5.80 -10.18
C ALA A 101 -2.82 4.45 -10.69
N THR A 102 -1.53 4.18 -10.48
CA THR A 102 -0.87 2.95 -10.94
C THR A 102 0.13 2.42 -9.93
N GLU A 103 0.41 1.13 -10.01
CA GLU A 103 1.51 0.46 -9.30
C GLU A 103 2.46 -0.12 -10.34
N THR A 104 3.71 0.33 -10.33
CA THR A 104 4.79 -0.17 -11.21
C THR A 104 5.77 -0.99 -10.39
N ARG A 105 6.04 -2.21 -10.83
CA ARG A 105 7.06 -3.09 -10.21
C ARG A 105 8.33 -3.06 -11.03
N ILE A 106 9.44 -2.90 -10.35
CA ILE A 106 10.76 -2.81 -10.97
C ILE A 106 11.73 -3.82 -10.32
N ASP A 107 12.68 -4.29 -11.11
CA ASP A 107 13.71 -5.24 -10.64
C ASP A 107 15.02 -4.53 -10.24
N GLY A 108 15.07 -3.20 -10.30
CA GLY A 108 16.24 -2.38 -10.01
C GLY A 108 15.91 -1.23 -9.08
N MET A 109 16.87 -0.31 -8.92
CA MET A 109 16.71 0.89 -8.09
C MET A 109 16.54 2.16 -8.92
N ASP A 110 16.77 2.09 -10.23
CA ASP A 110 16.74 3.24 -11.13
C ASP A 110 15.45 3.21 -11.97
N TYR A 111 14.55 4.11 -11.65
CA TYR A 111 13.28 4.25 -12.37
C TYR A 111 12.96 5.74 -12.59
N ARG A 112 12.45 6.05 -13.78
CA ARG A 112 11.93 7.37 -14.14
C ARG A 112 10.48 7.22 -14.57
N SER A 113 9.60 7.97 -13.96
CA SER A 113 8.21 8.03 -14.39
C SER A 113 8.06 8.80 -15.71
N ILE A 114 6.87 8.81 -16.24
CA ILE A 114 6.53 9.54 -17.47
C ILE A 114 5.75 10.81 -17.12
N THR A 115 5.89 11.82 -17.96
CA THR A 115 5.07 13.02 -17.92
C THR A 115 4.61 13.39 -19.32
N SER A 116 3.49 14.06 -19.44
CA SER A 116 3.04 14.65 -20.69
C SER A 116 3.36 16.14 -20.73
N VAL A 117 3.58 16.65 -21.92
CA VAL A 117 3.96 18.04 -22.16
C VAL A 117 2.79 19.02 -21.93
N PRO A 118 3.08 20.34 -21.74
CA PRO A 118 2.20 21.40 -21.24
C PRO A 118 0.89 21.63 -21.98
N GLU A 119 0.05 22.47 -21.38
CA GLU A 119 -1.39 22.67 -21.67
C GLU A 119 -1.75 23.00 -23.13
N ASP A 120 -0.92 23.72 -23.86
CA ASP A 120 -1.21 24.13 -25.24
C ASP A 120 -1.29 22.93 -26.21
N GLU A 121 -0.64 21.82 -25.89
CA GLU A 121 -0.65 20.59 -26.70
C GLU A 121 -1.76 19.61 -26.28
N LYS A 122 -2.42 19.83 -25.14
CA LYS A 122 -3.50 18.97 -24.63
C LYS A 122 -4.85 19.26 -25.28
N GLN A 123 -5.01 20.39 -25.96
CA GLN A 123 -6.27 20.73 -26.62
C GLN A 123 -6.46 19.94 -27.91
N LEU A 124 -7.54 19.17 -27.94
CA LEU A 124 -7.97 18.49 -29.16
C LEU A 124 -8.55 19.52 -30.13
N LYS A 125 -7.76 19.92 -31.13
CA LYS A 125 -8.22 20.85 -32.17
C LYS A 125 -9.03 20.10 -33.26
N ARG A 126 -10.02 20.79 -33.83
CA ARG A 126 -10.71 20.26 -35.03
C ARG A 126 -9.70 20.16 -36.18
N VAL A 127 -9.58 18.97 -36.76
CA VAL A 127 -8.66 18.70 -37.85
C VAL A 127 -9.48 18.64 -39.16
N ALA A 128 -9.09 19.42 -40.17
CA ALA A 128 -9.68 19.34 -41.47
C ALA A 128 -9.27 18.05 -42.19
N GLU A 129 -10.07 17.64 -43.20
CA GLU A 129 -9.76 16.47 -43.99
C GLU A 129 -8.38 16.63 -44.67
N GLY A 130 -7.49 15.66 -44.51
CA GLY A 130 -6.11 15.68 -45.01
C GLY A 130 -5.10 16.52 -44.20
N ALA A 131 -5.52 17.18 -43.11
CA ALA A 131 -4.59 17.92 -42.22
C ALA A 131 -3.92 17.00 -41.19
N ALA A 132 -2.71 17.37 -40.77
CA ALA A 132 -1.99 16.63 -39.73
C ALA A 132 -2.72 16.70 -38.38
N ILE A 133 -2.88 15.55 -37.75
CA ILE A 133 -3.44 15.45 -36.41
C ILE A 133 -2.42 15.95 -35.39
N PRO A 134 -2.78 16.85 -34.44
CA PRO A 134 -1.89 17.28 -33.39
C PRO A 134 -1.39 16.08 -32.58
N SER A 135 -0.10 16.07 -32.25
CA SER A 135 0.54 15.00 -31.48
C SER A 135 0.78 15.45 -30.04
N THR A 136 0.52 14.59 -29.06
CA THR A 136 0.94 14.79 -27.68
C THR A 136 2.23 14.03 -27.44
N THR A 137 3.26 14.72 -26.95
CA THR A 137 4.55 14.10 -26.68
C THR A 137 4.57 13.62 -25.22
N VAL A 138 4.80 12.33 -25.04
CA VAL A 138 5.07 11.72 -23.72
C VAL A 138 6.59 11.67 -23.54
N LYS A 139 7.07 12.20 -22.42
CA LYS A 139 8.49 12.22 -22.05
C LYS A 139 8.71 11.49 -20.72
N THR A 140 9.89 10.93 -20.54
CA THR A 140 10.34 10.50 -19.22
C THR A 140 10.70 11.71 -18.37
N GLN A 141 10.44 11.65 -17.10
CA GLN A 141 10.85 12.68 -16.12
C GLN A 141 12.37 12.80 -16.06
N ASP A 142 12.87 13.98 -15.72
CA ASP A 142 14.32 14.25 -15.65
C ASP A 142 14.95 13.60 -14.41
N SER A 143 14.24 13.59 -13.30
CA SER A 143 14.70 13.00 -12.03
C SER A 143 14.31 11.54 -11.89
N LEU A 144 15.16 10.76 -11.22
CA LEU A 144 14.85 9.41 -10.80
C LEU A 144 13.85 9.44 -9.63
N VAL A 145 12.94 8.47 -9.60
CA VAL A 145 12.06 8.26 -8.46
C VAL A 145 12.90 7.83 -7.27
N THR A 146 12.79 8.56 -6.16
CA THR A 146 13.50 8.23 -4.92
C THR A 146 12.83 7.03 -4.26
N LEU A 147 13.58 5.92 -4.15
CA LEU A 147 13.12 4.71 -3.49
C LEU A 147 13.59 4.68 -2.03
N HIS A 148 12.66 4.51 -1.12
CA HIS A 148 12.92 4.39 0.31
C HIS A 148 12.84 2.93 0.75
N LYS A 149 13.93 2.44 1.39
CA LYS A 149 13.90 1.15 2.09
C LYS A 149 13.30 1.36 3.47
N ARG A 150 12.16 0.73 3.74
CA ARG A 150 11.50 0.70 5.05
C ARG A 150 11.54 -0.70 5.62
N GLY A 151 11.74 -0.84 6.91
CA GLY A 151 11.77 -2.16 7.51
C GLY A 151 11.85 -2.15 9.01
N ARG A 152 11.69 -3.33 9.60
CA ARG A 152 11.78 -3.56 11.03
C ARG A 152 12.46 -4.88 11.33
N MET A 153 13.30 -4.88 12.38
CA MET A 153 13.88 -6.09 12.94
C MET A 153 12.97 -6.62 14.05
N LEU A 154 12.45 -7.81 13.90
CA LEU A 154 11.82 -8.58 14.96
C LEU A 154 12.92 -9.38 15.67
N VAL A 155 13.01 -9.23 16.98
CA VAL A 155 13.95 -10.00 17.81
C VAL A 155 13.17 -10.64 18.94
N ALA A 156 13.34 -11.95 19.13
CA ALA A 156 12.69 -12.69 20.19
C ALA A 156 13.66 -13.73 20.80
N SER A 157 13.55 -13.97 22.11
CA SER A 157 14.30 -15.04 22.77
C SER A 157 13.76 -16.42 22.39
N TYR A 158 14.58 -17.45 22.50
CA TYR A 158 14.15 -18.83 22.23
C TYR A 158 12.96 -19.23 23.10
N GLU A 159 12.90 -18.79 24.36
CA GLU A 159 11.80 -19.06 25.26
C GLU A 159 10.52 -18.38 24.81
N ALA A 160 10.62 -17.09 24.38
CA ALA A 160 9.45 -16.36 23.90
C ALA A 160 8.85 -17.00 22.64
N ILE A 161 9.69 -17.43 21.69
CA ILE A 161 9.23 -18.12 20.47
C ILE A 161 8.65 -19.49 20.80
N ARG A 162 9.30 -20.23 21.70
CA ARG A 162 8.94 -21.60 22.03
C ARG A 162 7.50 -21.70 22.55
N PHE A 163 7.07 -20.77 23.38
CA PHE A 163 5.78 -20.82 24.06
C PHE A 163 4.72 -19.89 23.41
N GLN A 164 5.11 -19.01 22.48
CA GLN A 164 4.20 -18.10 21.82
C GLN A 164 3.26 -18.85 20.88
N LYS A 165 1.96 -18.64 21.05
CA LYS A 165 0.95 -19.13 20.10
C LYS A 165 1.03 -18.37 18.77
N LEU A 166 0.94 -19.09 17.66
CA LEU A 166 0.99 -18.53 16.30
C LEU A 166 -0.10 -17.48 16.05
N ASP A 167 -1.28 -17.70 16.62
CA ASP A 167 -2.39 -16.74 16.48
C ASP A 167 -2.04 -15.38 17.08
N LEU A 168 -1.55 -15.34 18.33
CA LEU A 168 -1.10 -14.11 18.98
C LEU A 168 0.13 -13.51 18.31
N PHE A 169 1.07 -14.33 17.84
CA PHE A 169 2.24 -13.89 17.11
C PHE A 169 1.85 -13.20 15.80
N SER A 170 0.84 -13.74 15.08
CA SER A 170 0.34 -13.12 13.86
C SER A 170 -0.27 -11.72 14.07
N VAL A 171 -0.86 -11.45 15.26
CA VAL A 171 -1.37 -10.11 15.59
C VAL A 171 -0.22 -9.10 15.68
N THR A 172 0.89 -9.48 16.31
CA THR A 172 2.09 -8.62 16.37
C THR A 172 2.67 -8.36 14.99
N LEU A 173 2.73 -9.39 14.14
CA LEU A 173 3.22 -9.25 12.75
C LEU A 173 2.30 -8.34 11.92
N ARG A 174 0.98 -8.46 12.05
CA ARG A 174 0.02 -7.57 11.39
C ARG A 174 0.17 -6.12 11.86
N GLN A 175 0.42 -5.89 13.15
CA GLN A 175 0.70 -4.54 13.65
C GLN A 175 1.97 -3.94 13.02
N ILE A 176 3.02 -4.74 12.83
CA ILE A 176 4.24 -4.31 12.12
C ILE A 176 3.89 -3.95 10.68
N GLY A 177 3.11 -4.80 10.00
CA GLY A 177 2.64 -4.54 8.65
C GLY A 177 1.86 -3.24 8.53
N ALA A 178 0.89 -3.03 9.43
CA ALA A 178 0.11 -1.79 9.47
C ALA A 178 0.98 -0.53 9.70
N GLN A 179 2.06 -0.66 10.47
CA GLN A 179 3.01 0.43 10.67
C GLN A 179 3.81 0.72 9.39
N ILE A 180 4.27 -0.32 8.68
CA ILE A 180 4.95 -0.16 7.39
C ILE A 180 4.01 0.51 6.37
N GLY A 181 2.74 0.08 6.30
CA GLY A 181 1.74 0.69 5.43
C GLY A 181 1.53 2.18 5.71
N ARG A 182 1.50 2.59 6.99
CA ARG A 182 1.43 4.02 7.36
C ARG A 182 2.66 4.80 6.94
N MET A 183 3.85 4.23 7.05
CA MET A 183 5.08 4.90 6.60
C MET A 183 5.14 5.06 5.08
N HIS A 184 4.62 4.09 4.33
CA HIS A 184 4.46 4.24 2.88
C HIS A 184 3.49 5.39 2.54
N LEU A 185 2.43 5.56 3.32
CA LEU A 185 1.51 6.68 3.15
C LEU A 185 2.17 8.03 3.48
N GLU A 186 3.00 8.08 4.52
CA GLU A 186 3.79 9.27 4.85
C GLU A 186 4.72 9.66 3.69
N ASP A 187 5.42 8.69 3.09
CA ASP A 187 6.26 8.92 1.92
C ASP A 187 5.44 9.44 0.71
N ALA A 188 4.24 8.90 0.48
CA ALA A 188 3.34 9.37 -0.58
C ALA A 188 2.89 10.82 -0.36
N ILE A 189 2.53 11.16 0.87
CA ILE A 189 2.10 12.50 1.24
C ILE A 189 3.26 13.49 1.15
N ASP A 190 4.47 13.09 1.54
CA ASP A 190 5.66 13.93 1.40
C ASP A 190 5.93 14.27 -0.08
N VAL A 191 5.80 13.32 -0.98
CA VAL A 191 5.91 13.55 -2.43
C VAL A 191 4.81 14.47 -2.96
N ILE A 192 3.58 14.40 -2.45
CA ILE A 192 2.53 15.34 -2.84
C ILE A 192 2.89 16.76 -2.40
N LEU A 193 3.31 16.92 -1.14
CA LEU A 193 3.57 18.23 -0.54
C LEU A 193 4.83 18.90 -1.07
N ASN A 194 5.91 18.13 -1.20
CA ASN A 194 7.26 18.65 -1.48
C ASN A 194 7.73 18.37 -2.91
N GLY A 195 7.01 17.53 -3.65
CA GLY A 195 7.38 17.09 -5.00
C GLY A 195 8.26 15.83 -5.01
N ASP A 196 8.45 15.27 -6.18
CA ASP A 196 9.21 14.05 -6.43
C ASP A 196 10.64 14.30 -6.96
N GLY A 197 11.16 15.52 -6.78
CA GLY A 197 12.47 15.93 -7.30
C GLY A 197 12.42 16.61 -8.68
N ASN A 198 11.25 16.71 -9.31
CA ASN A 198 11.04 17.40 -10.59
C ASN A 198 10.47 18.83 -10.43
N ASN A 199 10.68 19.45 -9.26
CA ASN A 199 10.18 20.79 -8.92
C ASN A 199 8.67 20.94 -9.11
N ASN A 200 7.91 19.97 -8.62
CA ASN A 200 6.48 19.82 -8.80
C ASN A 200 5.69 19.65 -7.48
N PRO A 201 5.93 20.47 -6.43
CA PRO A 201 5.12 20.43 -5.21
C PRO A 201 3.64 20.71 -5.55
N ALA A 202 2.73 20.20 -4.73
CA ALA A 202 1.31 20.48 -4.92
C ALA A 202 1.02 21.97 -4.69
N LYS A 203 0.15 22.55 -5.53
CA LYS A 203 -0.32 23.90 -5.36
C LYS A 203 -1.06 24.02 -4.03
N THR A 204 -0.68 25.00 -3.21
CA THR A 204 -1.31 25.25 -1.92
C THR A 204 -2.20 26.49 -2.02
N THR A 205 -3.47 26.34 -1.64
CA THR A 205 -4.42 27.44 -1.42
C THR A 205 -4.67 27.58 0.08
N THR A 206 -5.02 28.77 0.54
CA THR A 206 -5.31 29.04 1.96
C THR A 206 -6.78 29.38 2.13
N THR A 207 -7.35 29.01 3.28
CA THR A 207 -8.73 29.39 3.64
C THR A 207 -8.89 30.90 3.74
N ALA A 208 -10.11 31.41 3.56
CA ALA A 208 -10.42 32.82 3.70
C ALA A 208 -10.35 33.27 5.17
N GLY A 209 -10.86 32.44 6.09
CA GLY A 209 -10.83 32.70 7.53
C GLY A 209 -9.53 32.28 8.20
N GLU A 210 -9.15 32.91 9.32
CA GLU A 210 -8.04 32.48 10.18
C GLU A 210 -8.49 31.25 10.99
N ASP A 211 -7.74 30.17 10.90
CA ASP A 211 -7.98 28.89 11.59
C ASP A 211 -9.42 28.33 11.42
N GLU A 212 -10.14 28.75 10.39
CA GLU A 212 -11.52 28.36 10.13
C GLU A 212 -11.66 27.76 8.73
N LEU A 213 -12.40 26.63 8.62
CA LEU A 213 -12.75 26.01 7.36
C LEU A 213 -14.22 26.29 7.06
N SER A 214 -14.49 26.97 5.95
CA SER A 214 -15.84 27.21 5.46
C SER A 214 -16.21 26.24 4.32
N TYR A 215 -17.51 26.15 4.03
CA TYR A 215 -17.97 25.37 2.88
C TYR A 215 -17.57 26.05 1.55
N ASP A 216 -17.48 27.37 1.53
CA ASP A 216 -17.05 28.12 0.35
C ASP A 216 -15.58 27.84 0.02
N ASP A 217 -14.71 27.69 1.03
CA ASP A 217 -13.31 27.28 0.82
C ASP A 217 -13.23 25.88 0.14
N LEU A 218 -14.14 24.95 0.51
CA LEU A 218 -14.21 23.65 -0.14
C LEU A 218 -14.71 23.71 -1.58
N LEU A 219 -15.66 24.62 -1.87
CA LEU A 219 -16.14 24.83 -3.23
C LEU A 219 -15.07 25.44 -4.13
N GLU A 220 -14.34 26.44 -3.63
CA GLU A 220 -13.19 27.01 -4.34
C GLU A 220 -12.08 25.99 -4.57
N PHE A 221 -11.79 25.17 -3.56
CA PHE A 221 -10.81 24.10 -3.65
C PHE A 221 -11.23 23.07 -4.70
N TRP A 222 -12.48 22.64 -4.70
CA TRP A 222 -13.04 21.72 -5.70
C TRP A 222 -12.98 22.32 -7.12
N ASN A 223 -13.36 23.58 -7.28
CA ASN A 223 -13.34 24.28 -8.58
C ASN A 223 -11.90 24.43 -9.13
N GLY A 224 -10.90 24.51 -8.24
CA GLY A 224 -9.50 24.63 -8.61
C GLY A 224 -8.89 23.37 -9.26
N PHE A 225 -9.60 22.25 -9.27
CA PHE A 225 -9.11 21.00 -9.84
C PHE A 225 -9.29 20.85 -11.35
N GLU A 226 -10.04 21.74 -12.03
CA GLU A 226 -10.21 21.66 -13.47
C GLU A 226 -8.84 21.71 -14.20
N PRO A 227 -8.55 20.78 -15.16
CA PRO A 227 -9.42 19.79 -15.82
C PRO A 227 -9.56 18.44 -15.11
N TYR A 228 -8.92 18.24 -13.96
CA TYR A 228 -9.02 17.03 -13.14
C TYR A 228 -10.25 17.05 -12.24
N GLN A 229 -10.50 15.94 -11.54
CA GLN A 229 -11.63 15.80 -10.63
C GLN A 229 -11.13 15.59 -9.20
N LEU A 230 -11.61 16.41 -8.26
CA LEU A 230 -11.42 16.13 -6.85
C LEU A 230 -12.26 14.91 -6.45
N ASN A 231 -11.68 13.72 -6.44
CA ASN A 231 -12.36 12.48 -6.08
C ASN A 231 -11.89 11.87 -4.75
N THR A 232 -10.75 12.34 -4.22
CA THR A 232 -10.22 11.90 -2.93
C THR A 232 -9.68 13.09 -2.13
N ILE A 233 -10.03 13.13 -0.84
CA ILE A 233 -9.53 14.11 0.13
C ILE A 233 -8.87 13.34 1.28
N LEU A 234 -7.63 13.71 1.61
CA LEU A 234 -6.92 13.24 2.81
C LEU A 234 -6.97 14.34 3.87
N ALA A 235 -7.31 13.96 5.10
CA ALA A 235 -7.42 14.88 6.21
C ALA A 235 -6.76 14.33 7.48
N GLY A 236 -6.07 15.19 8.22
CA GLY A 236 -5.67 14.94 9.59
C GLY A 236 -6.89 14.91 10.53
N SER A 237 -6.69 14.53 11.79
CA SER A 237 -7.79 14.45 12.76
C SER A 237 -8.41 15.81 13.04
N ASP A 238 -7.61 16.88 13.05
CA ASP A 238 -8.01 18.25 13.26
C ASP A 238 -8.92 18.76 12.13
N MET A 239 -8.45 18.64 10.89
CA MET A 239 -9.22 19.06 9.72
C MET A 239 -10.44 18.17 9.46
N MET A 240 -10.36 16.89 9.82
CA MET A 240 -11.53 16.01 9.77
C MET A 240 -12.64 16.47 10.71
N LEU A 241 -12.30 16.91 11.93
CA LEU A 241 -13.30 17.46 12.86
C LEU A 241 -13.91 18.76 12.32
N LYS A 242 -13.10 19.68 11.79
CA LYS A 242 -13.59 20.91 11.17
C LYS A 242 -14.51 20.60 9.99
N LEU A 243 -14.12 19.67 9.11
CA LEU A 243 -14.92 19.24 7.96
C LEU A 243 -16.27 18.66 8.38
N LEU A 244 -16.29 17.76 9.36
CA LEU A 244 -17.51 17.12 9.85
C LEU A 244 -18.43 18.09 10.65
N SER A 245 -17.89 19.19 11.16
CA SER A 245 -18.67 20.22 11.85
C SER A 245 -19.43 21.15 10.91
N LEU A 246 -19.11 21.15 9.61
CA LEU A 246 -19.84 21.94 8.62
C LEU A 246 -21.30 21.49 8.52
N SER A 247 -22.23 22.43 8.52
CA SER A 247 -23.68 22.13 8.46
C SER A 247 -24.05 21.33 7.21
N GLN A 248 -23.39 21.60 6.09
CA GLN A 248 -23.59 20.90 4.81
C GLN A 248 -23.13 19.43 4.86
N MET A 249 -22.18 19.11 5.73
CA MET A 249 -21.74 17.73 5.95
C MET A 249 -22.63 16.98 6.93
N GLN A 250 -23.44 17.68 7.72
CA GLN A 250 -24.37 17.10 8.70
C GLN A 250 -25.79 16.92 8.15
N ASP A 251 -26.11 17.56 7.04
CA ASP A 251 -27.43 17.47 6.43
C ASP A 251 -27.64 16.08 5.78
N ALA A 252 -28.60 15.33 6.30
CA ALA A 252 -28.98 14.03 5.75
C ALA A 252 -29.53 14.11 4.31
N ALA A 253 -30.07 15.28 3.89
CA ALA A 253 -30.55 15.53 2.54
C ALA A 253 -29.42 15.77 1.53
N ALA A 254 -28.21 16.10 1.99
CA ALA A 254 -27.04 16.26 1.12
C ALA A 254 -26.48 14.95 0.52
N GLY A 255 -27.19 13.85 0.67
CA GLY A 255 -26.82 12.55 0.09
C GLY A 255 -25.70 11.81 0.82
N LEU A 256 -25.46 12.15 2.08
CA LEU A 256 -24.44 11.50 2.89
C LEU A 256 -24.81 10.04 3.19
N THR A 257 -24.17 9.12 2.52
CA THR A 257 -24.36 7.68 2.68
C THR A 257 -23.56 7.11 3.86
N PHE A 258 -22.92 7.94 4.66
CA PHE A 258 -22.07 7.53 5.78
C PHE A 258 -22.80 6.61 6.77
N HIS A 259 -24.07 6.94 7.10
CA HIS A 259 -24.90 6.12 7.99
C HIS A 259 -25.20 4.72 7.46
N GLY A 260 -25.18 4.53 6.13
CA GLY A 260 -25.45 3.23 5.50
C GLY A 260 -24.21 2.45 5.09
N THR A 261 -23.13 3.14 4.70
CA THR A 261 -21.94 2.51 4.08
C THR A 261 -20.67 2.62 4.91
N GLY A 262 -20.62 3.50 5.93
CA GLY A 262 -19.42 3.82 6.69
C GLY A 262 -18.36 4.60 5.89
N LYS A 263 -18.67 4.99 4.63
CA LYS A 263 -17.77 5.74 3.75
C LYS A 263 -18.15 7.22 3.78
N LEU A 264 -17.20 8.05 4.19
CA LEU A 264 -17.38 9.50 4.19
C LEU A 264 -17.15 10.04 2.77
N ILE A 265 -18.17 10.67 2.21
CA ILE A 265 -18.14 11.32 0.89
C ILE A 265 -18.60 12.75 1.08
N THR A 266 -17.91 13.72 0.44
CA THR A 266 -18.35 15.12 0.44
C THR A 266 -19.56 15.30 -0.49
N PRO A 267 -20.34 16.42 -0.33
CA PRO A 267 -21.42 16.75 -1.27
C PRO A 267 -20.95 16.85 -2.73
N MET A 268 -19.67 17.15 -2.99
CA MET A 268 -19.06 17.20 -4.31
C MET A 268 -18.62 15.80 -4.82
N GLY A 269 -18.89 14.73 -4.08
CA GLY A 269 -18.59 13.35 -4.49
C GLY A 269 -17.18 12.85 -4.16
N ALA A 270 -16.34 13.64 -3.50
CA ALA A 270 -15.00 13.22 -3.09
C ALA A 270 -15.05 12.31 -1.86
N LYS A 271 -14.33 11.19 -1.90
CA LYS A 271 -14.11 10.30 -0.77
C LYS A 271 -13.18 10.97 0.24
N VAL A 272 -13.57 11.01 1.49
CA VAL A 272 -12.71 11.57 2.57
C VAL A 272 -12.06 10.45 3.35
N LEU A 273 -10.75 10.50 3.45
CA LEU A 273 -9.92 9.53 4.18
C LEU A 273 -9.19 10.23 5.32
N ARG A 274 -9.37 9.71 6.52
CA ARG A 274 -8.65 10.18 7.70
C ARG A 274 -7.29 9.51 7.80
N THR A 275 -6.24 10.31 7.96
CA THR A 275 -4.89 9.80 8.21
C THR A 275 -4.08 10.76 9.06
N SER A 276 -3.24 10.21 9.95
CA SER A 276 -2.30 10.99 10.74
C SER A 276 -1.07 11.47 9.96
N ALA A 277 -0.91 11.03 8.71
CA ALA A 277 0.22 11.41 7.87
C ALA A 277 0.08 12.80 7.25
N VAL A 278 -1.15 13.35 7.20
CA VAL A 278 -1.39 14.73 6.75
C VAL A 278 -1.03 15.69 7.89
N PRO A 279 -0.16 16.70 7.64
CA PRO A 279 0.16 17.72 8.63
C PRO A 279 -1.08 18.49 9.13
N GLU A 280 -1.01 18.97 10.37
CA GLU A 280 -2.09 19.75 10.98
C GLU A 280 -2.44 21.00 10.13
N GLY A 281 -3.70 21.38 10.13
CA GLY A 281 -4.22 22.54 9.39
C GLY A 281 -4.26 22.35 7.87
N ARG A 282 -4.11 21.14 7.35
CA ARG A 282 -4.09 20.89 5.89
C ARG A 282 -5.08 19.81 5.48
N LEU A 283 -5.68 20.03 4.29
CA LEU A 283 -6.39 19.04 3.51
C LEU A 283 -5.61 18.79 2.23
N ILE A 284 -5.46 17.56 1.82
CA ILE A 284 -4.86 17.19 0.54
C ILE A 284 -5.99 16.64 -0.33
N GLY A 285 -6.25 17.32 -1.45
CA GLY A 285 -7.16 16.84 -2.48
C GLY A 285 -6.37 16.25 -3.64
N LEU A 286 -6.92 15.23 -4.26
CA LEU A 286 -6.30 14.62 -5.43
C LEU A 286 -7.32 13.95 -6.36
N ASP A 287 -6.97 13.90 -7.64
CA ASP A 287 -7.58 12.97 -8.57
C ASP A 287 -6.77 11.67 -8.57
N ARG A 288 -7.29 10.65 -7.89
CA ARG A 288 -6.60 9.37 -7.73
C ARG A 288 -6.20 8.70 -9.05
N ASN A 289 -6.87 9.05 -10.16
CA ASN A 289 -6.62 8.41 -11.45
C ASN A 289 -5.40 9.01 -12.18
N TYR A 290 -4.91 10.17 -11.71
CA TYR A 290 -3.88 10.95 -12.41
C TYR A 290 -2.77 11.48 -11.50
N ALA A 291 -2.94 11.41 -10.15
CA ALA A 291 -2.04 12.10 -9.23
C ALA A 291 -0.71 11.38 -9.06
N LEU A 292 -0.72 10.14 -8.57
CA LEU A 292 0.48 9.43 -8.13
C LEU A 292 0.66 8.07 -8.80
N GLU A 293 1.92 7.74 -9.05
CA GLU A 293 2.41 6.40 -9.34
C GLU A 293 3.14 5.84 -8.12
N LEU A 294 2.80 4.61 -7.72
CA LEU A 294 3.54 3.85 -6.73
C LEU A 294 4.54 2.94 -7.43
N VAL A 295 5.82 3.10 -7.10
CA VAL A 295 6.92 2.27 -7.64
C VAL A 295 7.40 1.34 -6.54
N LYS A 296 7.42 0.03 -6.80
CA LYS A 296 7.88 -1.00 -5.87
C LYS A 296 9.08 -1.74 -6.43
N ALA A 297 10.16 -1.81 -5.67
CA ALA A 297 11.30 -2.66 -5.97
C ALA A 297 11.20 -3.96 -5.17
N GLY A 298 10.41 -4.90 -5.71
CA GLY A 298 10.10 -6.18 -5.07
C GLY A 298 8.93 -6.13 -4.07
N ASP A 299 8.63 -7.27 -3.50
CA ASP A 299 7.63 -7.45 -2.44
C ASP A 299 8.27 -7.34 -1.03
N VAL A 300 7.49 -7.65 0.00
CA VAL A 300 8.00 -7.76 1.39
C VAL A 300 9.08 -8.84 1.44
N ASN A 301 10.30 -8.44 1.77
CA ASN A 301 11.42 -9.35 1.98
C ASN A 301 11.58 -9.67 3.46
N VAL A 302 11.74 -10.95 3.80
CA VAL A 302 11.96 -11.41 5.17
C VAL A 302 13.25 -12.24 5.21
N GLU A 303 14.25 -11.70 5.89
CA GLU A 303 15.49 -12.40 6.19
C GLU A 303 15.47 -12.89 7.63
N TYR A 304 15.81 -14.14 7.86
CA TYR A 304 15.77 -14.79 9.16
C TYR A 304 17.13 -15.32 9.57
N ASP A 305 17.51 -15.09 10.83
CA ASP A 305 18.79 -15.52 11.38
C ASP A 305 18.67 -15.86 12.89
N LYS A 306 19.60 -16.69 13.37
CA LYS A 306 19.71 -17.10 14.77
C LYS A 306 21.01 -16.60 15.37
N LEU A 307 20.91 -15.91 16.49
CA LEU A 307 22.05 -15.51 17.34
C LEU A 307 22.23 -16.55 18.45
N ILE A 308 23.04 -17.56 18.18
CA ILE A 308 23.22 -18.71 19.08
C ILE A 308 23.89 -18.28 20.41
N ASP A 309 24.82 -17.34 20.33
CA ASP A 309 25.55 -16.78 21.47
C ASP A 309 24.65 -16.04 22.47
N ARG A 310 23.50 -15.51 22.00
CA ARG A 310 22.52 -14.77 22.79
C ARG A 310 21.19 -15.48 22.96
N GLN A 311 21.03 -16.65 22.36
CA GLN A 311 19.79 -17.43 22.32
C GLN A 311 18.59 -16.59 21.81
N LEU A 312 18.84 -15.80 20.75
CA LEU A 312 17.85 -14.94 20.12
C LEU A 312 17.62 -15.41 18.68
N GLU A 313 16.38 -15.30 18.25
CA GLU A 313 15.99 -15.37 16.84
C GLU A 313 15.62 -13.97 16.35
N ARG A 314 15.99 -13.65 15.13
CA ARG A 314 15.69 -12.36 14.52
C ARG A 314 15.19 -12.52 13.09
N ALA A 315 14.22 -11.68 12.73
CA ALA A 315 13.72 -11.57 11.38
C ALA A 315 13.74 -10.11 10.95
N ALA A 316 14.45 -9.79 9.87
CA ALA A 316 14.44 -8.49 9.24
C ALA A 316 13.33 -8.48 8.19
N ILE A 317 12.36 -7.60 8.35
CA ILE A 317 11.25 -7.40 7.43
C ILE A 317 11.52 -6.10 6.71
N THR A 318 11.63 -6.11 5.39
CA THR A 318 11.95 -4.92 4.59
C THR A 318 11.07 -4.81 3.35
N THR A 319 10.79 -3.57 2.96
CA THR A 319 10.11 -3.20 1.71
C THR A 319 10.85 -2.04 1.07
N ILE A 320 10.81 -1.93 -0.26
CA ILE A 320 11.38 -0.81 -1.00
C ILE A 320 10.32 -0.25 -1.92
N SER A 321 9.98 1.02 -1.73
CA SER A 321 8.98 1.71 -2.55
C SER A 321 9.32 3.18 -2.71
N GLY A 322 8.74 3.82 -3.71
CA GLY A 322 8.83 5.25 -3.95
C GLY A 322 7.58 5.73 -4.68
N TYR A 323 7.47 7.04 -4.82
CA TYR A 323 6.32 7.67 -5.45
C TYR A 323 6.78 8.69 -6.48
N ALA A 324 6.02 8.82 -7.56
CA ALA A 324 6.18 9.86 -8.56
C ALA A 324 4.85 10.55 -8.81
N LYS A 325 4.89 11.84 -9.11
CA LYS A 325 3.72 12.59 -9.57
C LYS A 325 3.60 12.43 -11.08
N ILE A 326 2.47 11.89 -11.54
CA ILE A 326 2.21 11.73 -12.98
C ILE A 326 1.82 13.08 -13.57
N PHE A 327 0.81 13.73 -12.97
CA PHE A 327 0.38 15.08 -13.33
C PHE A 327 0.39 15.98 -12.09
N PRO A 328 1.26 17.00 -12.02
CA PRO A 328 1.40 17.85 -10.85
C PRO A 328 0.07 18.50 -10.39
N ASP A 329 -0.74 18.96 -11.35
CA ASP A 329 -1.99 19.68 -11.08
C ASP A 329 -3.14 18.75 -10.63
N ALA A 330 -2.96 17.43 -10.74
CA ALA A 330 -3.92 16.43 -10.25
C ALA A 330 -3.91 16.29 -8.70
N SER A 331 -3.06 17.03 -8.00
CA SER A 331 -3.02 17.09 -6.55
C SER A 331 -2.85 18.53 -6.06
N GLN A 332 -3.63 18.95 -5.06
CA GLN A 332 -3.58 20.27 -4.46
C GLN A 332 -3.73 20.19 -2.94
N VAL A 333 -3.35 21.25 -2.26
CA VAL A 333 -3.42 21.38 -0.80
C VAL A 333 -4.26 22.58 -0.43
N LEU A 334 -5.21 22.41 0.50
CA LEU A 334 -5.90 23.47 1.18
C LEU A 334 -5.33 23.59 2.59
N ALA A 335 -4.75 24.73 2.92
CA ALA A 335 -4.16 25.00 4.24
C ALA A 335 -5.00 26.04 4.97
N LEU A 336 -5.14 25.89 6.28
CA LEU A 336 -5.66 26.95 7.13
C LEU A 336 -4.72 28.15 7.10
N LYS A 337 -5.31 29.34 7.13
CA LYS A 337 -4.58 30.61 7.18
C LYS A 337 -4.09 30.89 8.58
#